data_a0756fc8a1557442fb3199aad4e042f0
#
_entry.id   a0756fc8a1557442fb3199aad4e042f0
#
_cell.length_a   1.000
_cell.length_b   1.000
_cell.length_c   1.000
_cell.angle_alpha   90.00
_cell.angle_beta   90.00
_cell.angle_gamma   90.00
#
_symmetry.space_group_name_H-M   'P 1'
#
loop_
_entity.id
_entity.type
_entity.pdbx_description
1 polymer ?
#
loop_
_entity_poly.entity_id
_entity_poly.type
_entity_poly.pdbx_seq_one_letter_code
_entity_poly.pdbx_strand_id
1 'polypeptide(L)'
;MKIVIAPDSYKESLSALEVATAIERGFREIFPSANYVKLPVADGGEGTVEAMVAATQGRIIHVPVTGPLGEPVEGFYGLSGDDQSAFIEMAAASGLELVPPLQRNPLKTTSWGTGELIRHALDAGVKHIIIGIGGSATNDGGAGMVQALGAKLLDAAQKPVGLGGGELATLAHIDLTGLDKRLKACRIEVACDVTNPLTGEEGATAVFGPQKGATPEMIVTLDNALAHYAQVIARDLDIDVLNLSGGGAAGGMGAALYAFCGAQLRQGIEIVTDALHLADQVANADLVITGEGRIDSQTIHGKVPVGVAKVAKRFNKPVIGIAGSLTADVGVVHEHGIDAVFSVIYTICSLEDALENASENVRMAARNIAAALKVGQGM
;
A
#
# COMPACT_ATOMS: atom_id res chain seq x y z
N MET A 1 14.73 -26.67 -13.04
CA MET A 1 14.92 -25.59 -12.06
C MET A 1 13.79 -24.59 -12.23
N LYS A 2 13.09 -24.26 -11.13
CA LYS A 2 12.05 -23.22 -11.08
C LYS A 2 12.56 -22.05 -10.24
N ILE A 3 12.51 -20.84 -10.80
CA ILE A 3 12.95 -19.60 -10.15
C ILE A 3 11.73 -18.68 -10.01
N VAL A 4 11.42 -18.29 -8.79
CA VAL A 4 10.37 -17.29 -8.49
C VAL A 4 11.04 -15.94 -8.30
N ILE A 5 10.58 -14.95 -9.04
CA ILE A 5 11.10 -13.57 -9.03
C ILE A 5 9.99 -12.65 -8.53
N ALA A 6 10.14 -12.18 -7.30
CA ALA A 6 9.12 -11.44 -6.56
C ALA A 6 9.71 -10.12 -5.98
N PRO A 7 10.05 -9.15 -6.83
CA PRO A 7 10.62 -7.87 -6.41
C PRO A 7 9.53 -6.82 -6.17
N ASP A 8 9.90 -5.78 -5.43
CA ASP A 8 9.25 -4.47 -5.45
C ASP A 8 9.71 -3.62 -6.65
N SER A 9 9.07 -2.49 -6.85
CA SER A 9 9.51 -1.45 -7.76
C SER A 9 10.83 -0.80 -7.29
N TYR A 10 11.62 -0.31 -8.24
CA TYR A 10 12.73 0.59 -7.93
C TYR A 10 12.23 2.01 -8.18
N LYS A 11 11.86 2.69 -7.10
CA LYS A 11 11.28 4.04 -7.16
C LYS A 11 12.06 4.95 -8.10
N GLU A 12 11.35 5.78 -8.84
CA GLU A 12 11.88 6.72 -9.82
C GLU A 12 12.58 6.08 -11.04
N SER A 13 12.59 4.73 -11.17
CA SER A 13 13.28 4.08 -12.31
C SER A 13 12.53 2.92 -12.94
N LEU A 14 12.14 1.89 -12.20
CA LEU A 14 11.53 0.68 -12.75
C LEU A 14 10.31 0.24 -11.93
N SER A 15 9.23 -0.13 -12.63
CA SER A 15 8.12 -0.86 -12.02
C SER A 15 8.57 -2.25 -11.54
N ALA A 16 7.82 -2.85 -10.63
CA ALA A 16 8.13 -4.20 -10.13
C ALA A 16 8.17 -5.25 -11.25
N LEU A 17 7.32 -5.12 -12.28
CA LEU A 17 7.33 -6.01 -13.44
C LEU A 17 8.59 -5.82 -14.31
N GLU A 18 9.03 -4.59 -14.51
CA GLU A 18 10.26 -4.29 -15.26
C GLU A 18 11.48 -4.83 -14.54
N VAL A 19 11.55 -4.69 -13.20
CA VAL A 19 12.61 -5.30 -12.37
C VAL A 19 12.59 -6.82 -12.53
N ALA A 20 11.44 -7.46 -12.38
CA ALA A 20 11.30 -8.91 -12.53
C ALA A 20 11.73 -9.39 -13.93
N THR A 21 11.39 -8.62 -14.96
CA THR A 21 11.73 -8.92 -16.35
C THR A 21 13.23 -8.76 -16.61
N ALA A 22 13.85 -7.74 -16.06
CA ALA A 22 15.31 -7.55 -16.18
C ALA A 22 16.09 -8.67 -15.47
N ILE A 23 15.62 -9.10 -14.29
CA ILE A 23 16.19 -10.24 -13.56
C ILE A 23 16.06 -11.53 -14.39
N GLU A 24 14.87 -11.81 -14.92
CA GLU A 24 14.65 -12.98 -15.80
C GLU A 24 15.59 -12.98 -17.00
N ARG A 25 15.71 -11.85 -17.69
CA ARG A 25 16.62 -11.72 -18.85
C ARG A 25 18.05 -12.07 -18.49
N GLY A 26 18.57 -11.56 -17.38
CA GLY A 26 19.93 -11.86 -16.93
C GLY A 26 20.13 -13.33 -16.57
N PHE A 27 19.21 -13.91 -15.81
CA PHE A 27 19.27 -15.33 -15.43
C PHE A 27 19.15 -16.26 -16.64
N ARG A 28 18.31 -15.91 -17.60
CA ARG A 28 18.06 -16.73 -18.80
C ARG A 28 19.29 -16.87 -19.70
N GLU A 29 20.23 -15.94 -19.65
CA GLU A 29 21.52 -16.07 -20.36
C GLU A 29 22.35 -17.25 -19.84
N ILE A 30 22.19 -17.63 -18.58
CA ILE A 30 22.95 -18.70 -17.92
C ILE A 30 22.13 -19.98 -17.76
N PHE A 31 20.83 -19.84 -17.44
CA PHE A 31 19.87 -20.93 -17.25
C PHE A 31 18.70 -20.81 -18.22
N PRO A 32 18.93 -21.01 -19.55
CA PRO A 32 17.90 -20.76 -20.57
C PRO A 32 16.67 -21.69 -20.45
N SER A 33 16.83 -22.87 -19.88
CA SER A 33 15.76 -23.88 -19.73
C SER A 33 15.06 -23.83 -18.37
N ALA A 34 15.41 -22.89 -17.49
CA ALA A 34 14.72 -22.75 -16.21
C ALA A 34 13.29 -22.20 -16.41
N ASN A 35 12.39 -22.62 -15.52
CA ASN A 35 11.04 -22.08 -15.45
C ASN A 35 11.05 -20.83 -14.57
N TYR A 36 10.70 -19.69 -15.13
CA TYR A 36 10.67 -18.41 -14.45
C TYR A 36 9.23 -18.01 -14.15
N VAL A 37 8.96 -17.71 -12.88
CA VAL A 37 7.66 -17.19 -12.42
C VAL A 37 7.89 -15.77 -11.91
N LYS A 38 7.37 -14.79 -12.65
CA LYS A 38 7.42 -13.37 -12.25
C LYS A 38 6.18 -13.03 -11.46
N LEU A 39 6.36 -12.57 -10.24
CA LEU A 39 5.31 -12.09 -9.34
C LEU A 39 5.72 -10.71 -8.81
N PRO A 40 5.42 -9.63 -9.54
CA PRO A 40 5.58 -8.29 -9.01
C PRO A 40 4.84 -8.14 -7.67
N VAL A 41 5.52 -7.60 -6.66
CA VAL A 41 5.00 -7.47 -5.30
C VAL A 41 5.05 -6.00 -4.90
N ALA A 42 4.28 -5.62 -3.90
CA ALA A 42 4.29 -4.31 -3.28
C ALA A 42 3.93 -4.45 -1.79
N ASP A 43 4.10 -3.39 -1.03
CA ASP A 43 3.83 -3.35 0.42
C ASP A 43 2.53 -2.63 0.80
N GLY A 44 1.68 -2.29 -0.18
CA GLY A 44 0.45 -1.52 0.05
C GLY A 44 0.64 0.00 -0.14
N GLY A 45 1.85 0.45 -0.45
CA GLY A 45 2.15 1.83 -0.80
C GLY A 45 1.95 2.12 -2.29
N GLU A 46 2.63 3.17 -2.75
CA GLU A 46 2.65 3.58 -4.16
C GLU A 46 3.13 2.45 -5.07
N GLY A 47 2.44 2.26 -6.21
CA GLY A 47 2.73 1.21 -7.19
C GLY A 47 2.07 -0.14 -6.86
N THR A 48 1.32 -0.25 -5.77
CA THR A 48 0.61 -1.49 -5.41
C THR A 48 -0.42 -1.88 -6.45
N VAL A 49 -1.20 -0.93 -6.96
CA VAL A 49 -2.20 -1.19 -8.02
C VAL A 49 -1.52 -1.75 -9.26
N GLU A 50 -0.44 -1.14 -9.73
CA GLU A 50 0.29 -1.59 -10.91
C GLU A 50 0.88 -3.00 -10.72
N ALA A 51 1.51 -3.25 -9.57
CA ALA A 51 2.11 -4.54 -9.25
C ALA A 51 1.03 -5.65 -9.21
N MET A 52 -0.09 -5.40 -8.53
CA MET A 52 -1.19 -6.36 -8.40
C MET A 52 -1.89 -6.63 -9.74
N VAL A 53 -2.11 -5.58 -10.53
CA VAL A 53 -2.67 -5.72 -11.90
C VAL A 53 -1.75 -6.55 -12.79
N ALA A 54 -0.44 -6.26 -12.77
CA ALA A 54 0.54 -7.02 -13.55
C ALA A 54 0.60 -8.49 -13.11
N ALA A 55 0.65 -8.75 -11.81
CA ALA A 55 0.75 -10.10 -11.26
C ALA A 55 -0.50 -10.95 -11.48
N THR A 56 -1.68 -10.33 -11.54
CA THR A 56 -2.97 -10.99 -11.75
C THR A 56 -3.46 -10.97 -13.19
N GLN A 57 -2.66 -10.42 -14.12
CA GLN A 57 -3.06 -10.21 -15.52
C GLN A 57 -4.36 -9.39 -15.63
N GLY A 58 -4.50 -8.42 -14.76
CA GLY A 58 -5.65 -7.56 -14.63
C GLY A 58 -5.57 -6.31 -15.52
N ARG A 59 -6.33 -5.29 -15.13
CA ARG A 59 -6.38 -4.00 -15.82
C ARG A 59 -6.58 -2.84 -14.85
N ILE A 60 -6.10 -1.67 -15.25
CA ILE A 60 -6.34 -0.41 -14.53
C ILE A 60 -7.61 0.23 -15.10
N ILE A 61 -8.48 0.69 -14.20
CA ILE A 61 -9.72 1.40 -14.51
C ILE A 61 -9.58 2.85 -14.05
N HIS A 62 -9.68 3.78 -14.98
CA HIS A 62 -9.70 5.21 -14.69
C HIS A 62 -11.13 5.70 -14.52
N VAL A 63 -11.39 6.48 -13.49
CA VAL A 63 -12.71 7.02 -13.19
C VAL A 63 -12.60 8.44 -12.64
N PRO A 64 -13.48 9.37 -13.05
CA PRO A 64 -13.55 10.69 -12.43
C PRO A 64 -14.11 10.55 -11.01
N VAL A 65 -13.41 11.12 -10.04
CA VAL A 65 -13.79 11.12 -8.63
C VAL A 65 -13.54 12.49 -8.01
N THR A 66 -14.07 12.71 -6.82
CA THR A 66 -13.85 13.93 -6.04
C THR A 66 -12.44 13.91 -5.43
N GLY A 67 -11.62 14.88 -5.75
CA GLY A 67 -10.30 15.06 -5.16
C GLY A 67 -10.33 15.60 -3.74
N PRO A 68 -9.16 15.72 -3.07
CA PRO A 68 -9.06 16.16 -1.68
C PRO A 68 -9.57 17.58 -1.45
N LEU A 69 -9.53 18.43 -2.46
CA LEU A 69 -10.01 19.83 -2.40
C LEU A 69 -11.48 19.99 -2.82
N GLY A 70 -12.18 18.88 -3.13
CA GLY A 70 -13.56 18.89 -3.59
C GLY A 70 -13.75 19.04 -5.10
N GLU A 71 -12.66 19.27 -5.85
CA GLU A 71 -12.69 19.35 -7.31
C GLU A 71 -12.56 17.97 -7.94
N PRO A 72 -13.11 17.73 -9.15
CA PRO A 72 -12.95 16.47 -9.86
C PRO A 72 -11.49 16.17 -10.18
N VAL A 73 -11.06 14.94 -9.96
CA VAL A 73 -9.76 14.41 -10.36
C VAL A 73 -9.94 13.10 -11.11
N GLU A 74 -8.98 12.74 -11.95
CA GLU A 74 -8.91 11.42 -12.54
C GLU A 74 -8.33 10.44 -11.51
N GLY A 75 -9.21 9.65 -10.88
CA GLY A 75 -8.80 8.54 -10.02
C GLY A 75 -8.63 7.25 -10.81
N PHE A 76 -8.06 6.25 -10.17
CA PHE A 76 -7.92 4.91 -10.77
C PHE A 76 -7.94 3.83 -9.70
N TYR A 77 -8.26 2.61 -10.13
CA TYR A 77 -8.10 1.39 -9.35
C TYR A 77 -7.80 0.21 -10.28
N GLY A 78 -7.27 -0.86 -9.72
CA GLY A 78 -6.99 -2.09 -10.47
C GLY A 78 -8.11 -3.11 -10.31
N LEU A 79 -8.36 -3.89 -11.37
CA LEU A 79 -9.14 -5.12 -11.31
C LEU A 79 -8.23 -6.30 -11.61
N SER A 80 -8.37 -7.41 -10.87
CA SER A 80 -7.72 -8.68 -11.18
C SER A 80 -8.22 -9.27 -12.51
N GLY A 81 -7.42 -10.14 -13.13
CA GLY A 81 -7.77 -10.73 -14.42
C GLY A 81 -9.05 -11.58 -14.41
N ASP A 82 -9.46 -12.09 -13.26
CA ASP A 82 -10.71 -12.83 -13.05
C ASP A 82 -11.89 -11.95 -12.58
N ASP A 83 -11.69 -10.64 -12.50
CA ASP A 83 -12.66 -9.66 -12.02
C ASP A 83 -13.19 -9.89 -10.58
N GLN A 84 -12.50 -10.69 -9.76
CA GLN A 84 -12.96 -10.99 -8.40
C GLN A 84 -12.39 -10.02 -7.36
N SER A 85 -11.24 -9.40 -7.64
CA SER A 85 -10.55 -8.51 -6.71
C SER A 85 -10.32 -7.13 -7.29
N ALA A 86 -10.47 -6.09 -6.45
CA ALA A 86 -10.06 -4.73 -6.77
C ALA A 86 -8.90 -4.29 -5.88
N PHE A 87 -8.00 -3.51 -6.46
CA PHE A 87 -6.83 -2.94 -5.81
C PHE A 87 -6.96 -1.42 -5.84
N ILE A 88 -6.99 -0.78 -4.69
CA ILE A 88 -7.19 0.66 -4.55
C ILE A 88 -6.01 1.27 -3.80
N GLU A 89 -5.40 2.28 -4.36
CA GLU A 89 -4.57 3.22 -3.61
C GLU A 89 -5.42 4.46 -3.30
N MET A 90 -5.67 4.73 -2.00
CA MET A 90 -6.50 5.87 -1.64
C MET A 90 -5.91 7.20 -2.15
N ALA A 91 -4.59 7.25 -2.32
CA ALA A 91 -3.89 8.42 -2.83
C ALA A 91 -4.30 8.80 -4.26
N ALA A 92 -4.81 7.86 -5.06
CA ALA A 92 -5.35 8.15 -6.41
C ALA A 92 -6.55 9.10 -6.40
N ALA A 93 -7.26 9.21 -5.24
CA ALA A 93 -8.40 10.11 -5.09
C ALA A 93 -8.23 11.12 -3.96
N SER A 94 -7.47 10.77 -2.92
CA SER A 94 -7.39 11.57 -1.69
C SER A 94 -5.93 11.79 -1.24
N GLY A 95 -5.00 11.72 -2.20
CA GLY A 95 -3.55 11.77 -1.97
C GLY A 95 -2.99 13.18 -1.80
N LEU A 96 -1.86 13.25 -1.09
CA LEU A 96 -1.15 14.49 -0.82
C LEU A 96 -0.59 15.15 -2.08
N GLU A 97 -0.24 14.37 -3.09
CA GLU A 97 0.27 14.86 -4.37
C GLU A 97 -0.78 15.60 -5.20
N LEU A 98 -2.07 15.31 -4.97
CA LEU A 98 -3.18 16.03 -5.58
C LEU A 98 -3.41 17.42 -4.96
N VAL A 99 -2.67 17.76 -3.90
CA VAL A 99 -2.82 19.04 -3.18
C VAL A 99 -1.53 19.84 -3.27
N PRO A 100 -1.53 20.98 -4.02
CA PRO A 100 -0.39 21.88 -4.04
C PRO A 100 0.05 22.28 -2.63
N PRO A 101 1.34 22.37 -2.33
CA PRO A 101 1.83 22.63 -0.96
C PRO A 101 1.17 23.84 -0.27
N LEU A 102 0.92 24.90 -1.02
CA LEU A 102 0.29 26.13 -0.50
C LEU A 102 -1.21 26.00 -0.22
N GLN A 103 -1.86 24.93 -0.70
CA GLN A 103 -3.27 24.68 -0.52
C GLN A 103 -3.54 23.56 0.50
N ARG A 104 -2.49 22.99 1.09
CA ARG A 104 -2.64 21.94 2.10
C ARG A 104 -3.30 22.49 3.36
N ASN A 105 -4.47 21.93 3.67
CA ASN A 105 -5.25 22.30 4.85
C ASN A 105 -6.08 21.11 5.31
N PRO A 106 -5.63 20.34 6.31
CA PRO A 106 -6.31 19.12 6.75
C PRO A 106 -7.65 19.37 7.47
N LEU A 107 -7.97 20.62 7.81
CA LEU A 107 -9.33 20.99 8.27
C LEU A 107 -10.37 20.84 7.16
N LYS A 108 -9.96 20.96 5.88
CA LYS A 108 -10.86 21.06 4.71
C LYS A 108 -10.76 19.90 3.75
N THR A 109 -9.60 19.22 3.67
CA THR A 109 -9.40 18.11 2.73
C THR A 109 -10.32 16.94 3.05
N THR A 110 -10.88 16.33 1.99
CA THR A 110 -11.89 15.26 2.11
C THR A 110 -11.43 13.95 1.50
N SER A 111 -11.84 12.85 2.12
CA SER A 111 -11.67 11.48 1.63
C SER A 111 -12.80 10.99 0.74
N TRP A 112 -13.72 11.84 0.30
CA TRP A 112 -14.91 11.49 -0.46
C TRP A 112 -14.60 10.62 -1.69
N GLY A 113 -13.59 11.00 -2.48
CA GLY A 113 -13.21 10.27 -3.69
C GLY A 113 -12.73 8.84 -3.42
N THR A 114 -12.13 8.57 -2.27
CA THR A 114 -11.81 7.18 -1.89
C THR A 114 -13.08 6.34 -1.74
N GLY A 115 -14.16 6.89 -1.18
CA GLY A 115 -15.45 6.22 -1.13
C GLY A 115 -16.05 5.99 -2.52
N GLU A 116 -15.85 6.93 -3.44
CA GLU A 116 -16.27 6.75 -4.84
C GLU A 116 -15.49 5.63 -5.53
N LEU A 117 -14.17 5.51 -5.32
CA LEU A 117 -13.37 4.39 -5.84
C LEU A 117 -13.88 3.04 -5.32
N ILE A 118 -14.16 2.95 -4.01
CA ILE A 118 -14.74 1.73 -3.41
C ILE A 118 -16.09 1.39 -4.06
N ARG A 119 -16.95 2.38 -4.25
CA ARG A 119 -18.26 2.18 -4.88
C ARG A 119 -18.13 1.70 -6.32
N HIS A 120 -17.22 2.29 -7.12
CA HIS A 120 -16.92 1.82 -8.47
C HIS A 120 -16.42 0.36 -8.50
N ALA A 121 -15.56 -0.04 -7.56
CA ALA A 121 -15.13 -1.42 -7.44
C ALA A 121 -16.30 -2.36 -7.10
N LEU A 122 -17.19 -1.95 -6.19
CA LEU A 122 -18.41 -2.71 -5.88
C LEU A 122 -19.36 -2.80 -7.09
N ASP A 123 -19.47 -1.74 -7.90
CA ASP A 123 -20.27 -1.73 -9.14
C ASP A 123 -19.69 -2.71 -10.18
N ALA A 124 -18.38 -2.93 -10.20
CA ALA A 124 -17.74 -3.96 -11.01
C ALA A 124 -18.02 -5.40 -10.52
N GLY A 125 -18.63 -5.57 -9.34
CA GLY A 125 -19.07 -6.87 -8.81
C GLY A 125 -18.00 -7.65 -8.07
N VAL A 126 -16.89 -7.03 -7.71
CA VAL A 126 -15.79 -7.69 -6.98
C VAL A 126 -16.24 -8.24 -5.61
N LYS A 127 -15.57 -9.28 -5.16
CA LYS A 127 -15.80 -9.92 -3.86
C LYS A 127 -14.71 -9.61 -2.84
N HIS A 128 -13.60 -9.05 -3.29
CA HIS A 128 -12.45 -8.72 -2.48
C HIS A 128 -11.91 -7.35 -2.88
N ILE A 129 -11.67 -6.49 -1.91
CA ILE A 129 -11.04 -5.17 -2.12
C ILE A 129 -9.81 -5.09 -1.22
N ILE A 130 -8.68 -4.77 -1.81
CA ILE A 130 -7.43 -4.45 -1.10
C ILE A 130 -7.20 -2.96 -1.25
N ILE A 131 -7.06 -2.26 -0.13
CA ILE A 131 -6.90 -0.80 -0.10
C ILE A 131 -5.57 -0.45 0.56
N GLY A 132 -4.68 0.20 -0.19
CA GLY A 132 -3.52 0.89 0.34
C GLY A 132 -3.91 2.29 0.81
N ILE A 133 -3.53 2.65 2.04
CA ILE A 133 -3.92 3.93 2.64
C ILE A 133 -2.74 4.89 2.88
N GLY A 134 -1.59 4.62 2.26
CA GLY A 134 -0.44 5.53 2.27
C GLY A 134 -0.68 6.82 1.47
N GLY A 135 0.12 7.85 1.74
CA GLY A 135 0.15 9.08 0.95
C GLY A 135 -1.06 10.02 1.09
N SER A 136 -1.85 9.92 2.15
CA SER A 136 -3.10 10.69 2.33
C SER A 136 -2.88 12.20 2.51
N ALA A 137 -3.78 13.01 1.92
CA ALA A 137 -3.88 14.46 2.17
C ALA A 137 -4.87 14.80 3.30
N THR A 138 -5.64 13.83 3.76
CA THR A 138 -6.84 14.01 4.58
C THR A 138 -6.60 13.74 6.06
N ASN A 139 -7.39 14.39 6.90
CA ASN A 139 -7.43 14.15 8.36
C ASN A 139 -8.89 14.21 8.84
N ASP A 140 -9.79 13.69 8.02
CA ASP A 140 -11.25 13.73 8.22
C ASP A 140 -11.80 12.44 8.83
N GLY A 141 -10.92 11.58 9.39
CA GLY A 141 -11.36 10.31 9.96
C GLY A 141 -12.00 9.36 8.94
N GLY A 142 -11.81 9.59 7.63
CA GLY A 142 -12.52 8.86 6.58
C GLY A 142 -14.00 9.25 6.45
N ALA A 143 -14.41 10.35 7.05
CA ALA A 143 -15.82 10.79 7.03
C ALA A 143 -16.36 11.02 5.62
N GLY A 144 -15.58 11.69 4.76
CA GLY A 144 -15.96 11.86 3.36
C GLY A 144 -16.16 10.53 2.64
N MET A 145 -15.26 9.59 2.86
CA MET A 145 -15.34 8.24 2.29
C MET A 145 -16.65 7.52 2.68
N VAL A 146 -16.98 7.49 3.97
CA VAL A 146 -18.19 6.78 4.42
C VAL A 146 -19.47 7.49 3.97
N GLN A 147 -19.47 8.83 3.86
CA GLN A 147 -20.60 9.59 3.30
C GLN A 147 -20.78 9.26 1.80
N ALA A 148 -19.69 9.16 1.02
CA ALA A 148 -19.76 8.74 -0.38
C ALA A 148 -20.30 7.31 -0.54
N LEU A 149 -20.07 6.44 0.45
CA LEU A 149 -20.62 5.09 0.52
C LEU A 149 -22.07 5.02 1.05
N GLY A 150 -22.68 6.17 1.35
CA GLY A 150 -24.09 6.28 1.72
C GLY A 150 -24.38 6.36 3.22
N ALA A 151 -23.36 6.36 4.10
CA ALA A 151 -23.58 6.68 5.52
C ALA A 151 -24.00 8.15 5.67
N LYS A 152 -24.89 8.42 6.60
CA LYS A 152 -25.28 9.79 6.95
C LYS A 152 -24.60 10.17 8.27
N LEU A 153 -23.72 11.15 8.19
CA LEU A 153 -23.12 11.81 9.33
C LEU A 153 -23.91 13.11 9.56
N LEU A 154 -24.63 13.21 10.68
CA LEU A 154 -25.62 14.27 10.91
C LEU A 154 -25.21 15.13 12.12
N ASP A 155 -25.43 16.44 12.00
CA ASP A 155 -25.32 17.38 13.11
C ASP A 155 -26.57 17.31 14.07
N ALA A 156 -26.56 18.12 15.12
CA ALA A 156 -27.66 18.17 16.07
C ALA A 156 -29.00 18.63 15.45
N ALA A 157 -28.97 19.31 14.31
CA ALA A 157 -30.13 19.73 13.55
C ALA A 157 -30.56 18.71 12.47
N GLN A 158 -30.01 17.52 12.49
CA GLN A 158 -30.23 16.44 11.52
C GLN A 158 -29.81 16.80 10.07
N LYS A 159 -28.90 17.73 9.92
CA LYS A 159 -28.32 18.07 8.62
C LYS A 159 -27.00 17.31 8.40
N PRO A 160 -26.65 16.97 7.15
CA PRO A 160 -25.36 16.36 6.85
C PRO A 160 -24.21 17.25 7.34
N VAL A 161 -23.24 16.63 8.01
CA VAL A 161 -21.98 17.26 8.37
C VAL A 161 -21.20 17.59 7.10
N GLY A 162 -20.54 18.74 7.07
CA GLY A 162 -19.71 19.17 5.95
C GLY A 162 -18.50 18.27 5.73
N LEU A 163 -17.76 18.54 4.65
CA LEU A 163 -16.55 17.79 4.31
C LEU A 163 -15.31 18.40 4.99
N GLY A 164 -14.37 17.53 5.34
CA GLY A 164 -13.10 17.90 5.98
C GLY A 164 -13.07 17.62 7.48
N GLY A 165 -11.83 17.50 8.00
CA GLY A 165 -11.64 17.11 9.42
C GLY A 165 -12.21 18.09 10.44
N GLY A 166 -12.24 19.39 10.10
CA GLY A 166 -12.79 20.43 10.98
C GLY A 166 -14.29 20.27 11.24
N GLU A 167 -15.03 19.73 10.30
CA GLU A 167 -16.47 19.57 10.37
C GLU A 167 -16.91 18.47 11.35
N LEU A 168 -16.03 17.52 11.67
CA LEU A 168 -16.32 16.41 12.58
C LEU A 168 -16.70 16.86 13.99
N ALA A 169 -16.28 18.05 14.40
CA ALA A 169 -16.67 18.62 15.69
C ALA A 169 -18.18 18.87 15.82
N THR A 170 -18.90 18.97 14.70
CA THR A 170 -20.35 19.20 14.67
C THR A 170 -21.17 17.91 14.62
N LEU A 171 -20.52 16.74 14.46
CA LEU A 171 -21.19 15.46 14.34
C LEU A 171 -22.00 15.12 15.61
N ALA A 172 -23.26 14.82 15.44
CA ALA A 172 -24.14 14.40 16.52
C ALA A 172 -24.66 12.97 16.39
N HIS A 173 -24.91 12.48 15.15
CA HIS A 173 -25.49 11.16 14.91
C HIS A 173 -24.94 10.51 13.66
N ILE A 174 -24.87 9.18 13.68
CA ILE A 174 -24.50 8.33 12.53
C ILE A 174 -25.72 7.46 12.17
N ASP A 175 -26.15 7.55 10.90
CA ASP A 175 -27.21 6.70 10.34
C ASP A 175 -26.65 5.87 9.18
N LEU A 176 -26.64 4.56 9.35
CA LEU A 176 -26.13 3.59 8.36
C LEU A 176 -27.20 3.03 7.42
N THR A 177 -28.45 3.51 7.49
CA THR A 177 -29.55 2.96 6.66
C THR A 177 -29.28 3.08 5.16
N GLY A 178 -28.53 4.10 4.75
CA GLY A 178 -28.13 4.34 3.36
C GLY A 178 -26.80 3.73 2.96
N LEU A 179 -26.05 3.15 3.91
CA LEU A 179 -24.74 2.58 3.62
C LEU A 179 -24.85 1.42 2.62
N ASP A 180 -23.94 1.39 1.65
CA ASP A 180 -23.93 0.37 0.60
C ASP A 180 -23.89 -1.04 1.18
N LYS A 181 -24.96 -1.79 0.97
CA LYS A 181 -25.16 -3.13 1.55
C LYS A 181 -24.16 -4.16 1.02
N ARG A 182 -23.55 -3.91 -0.15
CA ARG A 182 -22.56 -4.79 -0.75
C ARG A 182 -21.27 -4.87 0.06
N LEU A 183 -20.97 -3.86 0.87
CA LEU A 183 -19.84 -3.86 1.80
C LEU A 183 -19.84 -5.06 2.74
N LYS A 184 -21.01 -5.51 3.18
CA LYS A 184 -21.15 -6.68 4.08
C LYS A 184 -20.79 -8.02 3.40
N ALA A 185 -20.92 -8.08 2.08
CA ALA A 185 -20.65 -9.29 1.30
C ALA A 185 -19.26 -9.25 0.61
N CYS A 186 -18.56 -8.13 0.72
CA CYS A 186 -17.24 -7.93 0.15
C CYS A 186 -16.18 -8.04 1.25
N ARG A 187 -15.14 -8.85 1.03
CA ARG A 187 -13.97 -8.86 1.90
C ARG A 187 -13.16 -7.61 1.64
N ILE A 188 -12.87 -6.84 2.68
CA ILE A 188 -12.06 -5.63 2.56
C ILE A 188 -10.85 -5.76 3.47
N GLU A 189 -9.67 -5.63 2.90
CA GLU A 189 -8.39 -5.64 3.59
C GLU A 189 -7.67 -4.31 3.36
N VAL A 190 -7.13 -3.77 4.43
CA VAL A 190 -6.43 -2.48 4.43
C VAL A 190 -4.96 -2.73 4.68
N ALA A 191 -4.13 -2.38 3.71
CA ALA A 191 -2.67 -2.38 3.87
C ALA A 191 -2.28 -1.22 4.79
N CYS A 192 -1.93 -1.56 6.03
CA CYS A 192 -1.59 -0.62 7.08
C CYS A 192 -0.36 -1.10 7.84
N ASP A 193 0.78 -0.46 7.59
CA ASP A 193 2.06 -0.80 8.21
C ASP A 193 2.39 0.07 9.43
N VAL A 194 1.47 0.96 9.82
CA VAL A 194 1.59 1.79 11.01
C VAL A 194 0.64 1.32 12.10
N THR A 195 1.05 1.50 13.34
CA THR A 195 0.27 1.10 14.52
C THR A 195 -0.34 2.29 15.27
N ASN A 196 -0.17 3.49 14.75
CA ASN A 196 -0.62 4.73 15.37
C ASN A 196 -2.12 4.67 15.72
N PRO A 197 -2.50 5.01 16.97
CA PRO A 197 -3.89 5.14 17.37
C PRO A 197 -4.55 6.34 16.69
N LEU A 198 -5.86 6.49 16.85
CA LEU A 198 -6.60 7.56 16.20
C LEU A 198 -6.18 8.96 16.71
N THR A 199 -5.99 9.11 18.01
CA THR A 199 -5.73 10.40 18.68
C THR A 199 -4.57 10.34 19.66
N GLY A 200 -4.17 11.50 20.18
CA GLY A 200 -3.10 11.65 21.16
C GLY A 200 -1.74 11.95 20.52
N GLU A 201 -0.67 11.91 21.33
CA GLU A 201 0.67 12.28 20.89
C GLU A 201 1.21 11.40 19.75
N GLU A 202 0.81 10.14 19.70
CA GLU A 202 1.13 9.19 18.63
C GLU A 202 -0.02 9.03 17.61
N GLY A 203 -1.05 9.86 17.70
CA GLY A 203 -2.26 9.79 16.89
C GLY A 203 -2.09 10.32 15.46
N ALA A 204 -3.16 10.16 14.69
CA ALA A 204 -3.23 10.55 13.28
C ALA A 204 -2.78 11.98 13.03
N THR A 205 -3.29 12.93 13.80
CA THR A 205 -3.06 14.35 13.57
C THR A 205 -1.69 14.79 14.05
N ALA A 206 -1.27 14.34 15.26
CA ALA A 206 0.01 14.74 15.82
C ALA A 206 1.19 14.26 14.96
N VAL A 207 1.14 13.02 14.49
CA VAL A 207 2.25 12.42 13.74
C VAL A 207 2.20 12.79 12.25
N PHE A 208 1.04 12.74 11.60
CA PHE A 208 0.93 12.89 10.15
C PHE A 208 0.30 14.21 9.70
N GLY A 209 -0.25 15.00 10.61
CA GLY A 209 -0.87 16.30 10.31
C GLY A 209 0.10 17.35 9.75
N PRO A 210 1.33 17.50 10.30
CA PRO A 210 2.26 18.52 9.84
C PRO A 210 2.59 18.46 8.35
N GLN A 211 2.83 17.28 7.78
CA GLN A 211 3.08 17.10 6.34
C GLN A 211 1.87 17.48 5.46
N LYS A 212 0.66 17.46 6.04
CA LYS A 212 -0.61 17.82 5.38
C LYS A 212 -0.93 19.32 5.54
N GLY A 213 -0.03 20.09 6.16
CA GLY A 213 -0.16 21.53 6.36
C GLY A 213 -0.83 21.92 7.69
N ALA A 214 -0.94 21.00 8.66
CA ALA A 214 -1.49 21.33 9.97
C ALA A 214 -0.54 22.24 10.76
N THR A 215 -1.08 23.37 11.27
CA THR A 215 -0.42 24.19 12.28
C THR A 215 -0.59 23.56 13.68
N PRO A 216 0.16 23.99 14.71
CA PRO A 216 -0.03 23.51 16.07
C PRO A 216 -1.47 23.67 16.59
N GLU A 217 -2.16 24.74 16.24
CA GLU A 217 -3.54 25.00 16.60
C GLU A 217 -4.51 24.05 15.87
N MET A 218 -4.24 23.76 14.60
CA MET A 218 -5.01 22.79 13.82
C MET A 218 -4.83 21.37 14.37
N ILE A 219 -3.64 21.03 14.84
CA ILE A 219 -3.40 19.69 15.45
C ILE A 219 -4.33 19.49 16.63
N VAL A 220 -4.43 20.45 17.55
CA VAL A 220 -5.33 20.36 18.71
C VAL A 220 -6.79 20.28 18.26
N THR A 221 -7.19 21.09 17.30
CA THR A 221 -8.58 21.11 16.78
C THR A 221 -8.96 19.77 16.14
N LEU A 222 -8.11 19.25 15.28
CA LEU A 222 -8.37 18.00 14.55
C LEU A 222 -8.30 16.78 15.46
N ASP A 223 -7.36 16.75 16.42
CA ASP A 223 -7.27 15.65 17.38
C ASP A 223 -8.53 15.55 18.25
N ASN A 224 -9.02 16.69 18.75
CA ASN A 224 -10.29 16.76 19.47
C ASN A 224 -11.49 16.37 18.60
N ALA A 225 -11.50 16.76 17.31
CA ALA A 225 -12.55 16.39 16.37
C ALA A 225 -12.59 14.88 16.09
N LEU A 226 -11.41 14.26 15.95
CA LEU A 226 -11.29 12.80 15.80
C LEU A 226 -11.68 12.05 17.09
N ALA A 227 -11.32 12.57 18.26
CA ALA A 227 -11.74 12.00 19.55
C ALA A 227 -13.28 12.04 19.70
N HIS A 228 -13.89 13.16 19.34
CA HIS A 228 -15.36 13.31 19.31
C HIS A 228 -16.01 12.33 18.31
N TYR A 229 -15.44 12.20 17.11
CA TYR A 229 -15.90 11.24 16.10
C TYR A 229 -15.87 9.81 16.63
N ALA A 230 -14.78 9.40 17.29
CA ALA A 230 -14.67 8.08 17.91
C ALA A 230 -15.73 7.84 18.99
N GLN A 231 -16.07 8.87 19.80
CA GLN A 231 -17.13 8.77 20.81
C GLN A 231 -18.51 8.56 20.16
N VAL A 232 -18.79 9.25 19.07
CA VAL A 232 -20.06 9.07 18.34
C VAL A 232 -20.12 7.69 17.67
N ILE A 233 -19.02 7.20 17.09
CA ILE A 233 -18.91 5.84 16.54
C ILE A 233 -19.18 4.81 17.65
N ALA A 234 -18.54 4.93 18.81
CA ALA A 234 -18.72 4.00 19.91
C ALA A 234 -20.18 3.98 20.40
N ARG A 235 -20.80 5.15 20.49
CA ARG A 235 -22.19 5.27 20.96
C ARG A 235 -23.20 4.71 19.94
N ASP A 236 -23.06 5.04 18.65
CA ASP A 236 -24.09 4.77 17.64
C ASP A 236 -23.87 3.42 16.94
N LEU A 237 -22.62 2.93 16.86
CA LEU A 237 -22.27 1.67 16.19
C LEU A 237 -21.83 0.56 17.15
N ASP A 238 -21.64 0.87 18.44
CA ASP A 238 -21.07 -0.06 19.44
C ASP A 238 -19.68 -0.60 19.06
N ILE A 239 -18.84 0.27 18.47
CA ILE A 239 -17.48 -0.05 18.02
C ILE A 239 -16.49 0.95 18.60
N ASP A 240 -15.51 0.48 19.37
CA ASP A 240 -14.40 1.30 19.86
C ASP A 240 -13.27 1.35 18.82
N VAL A 241 -12.97 2.55 18.34
CA VAL A 241 -11.87 2.80 17.37
C VAL A 241 -10.78 3.69 17.95
N LEU A 242 -10.94 4.20 19.16
CA LEU A 242 -10.01 5.18 19.74
C LEU A 242 -8.58 4.61 19.86
N ASN A 243 -8.47 3.37 20.34
CA ASN A 243 -7.22 2.67 20.58
C ASN A 243 -6.91 1.60 19.52
N LEU A 244 -7.65 1.61 18.40
CA LEU A 244 -7.42 0.64 17.32
C LEU A 244 -6.01 0.83 16.75
N SER A 245 -5.20 -0.20 16.78
CA SER A 245 -3.87 -0.20 16.14
C SER A 245 -4.02 0.04 14.64
N GLY A 246 -3.37 1.09 14.14
CA GLY A 246 -3.52 1.55 12.75
C GLY A 246 -4.78 2.40 12.50
N GLY A 247 -5.61 2.62 13.52
CA GLY A 247 -6.80 3.46 13.39
C GLY A 247 -6.49 4.89 12.96
N GLY A 248 -5.30 5.41 13.35
CA GLY A 248 -4.80 6.73 12.97
C GLY A 248 -4.25 6.84 11.55
N ALA A 249 -4.04 5.72 10.88
CA ALA A 249 -3.51 5.72 9.51
C ALA A 249 -4.41 6.54 8.57
N ALA A 250 -3.77 7.26 7.65
CA ALA A 250 -4.46 8.11 6.67
C ALA A 250 -5.43 9.13 7.30
N GLY A 251 -5.00 9.76 8.39
CA GLY A 251 -5.83 10.78 9.05
C GLY A 251 -7.10 10.24 9.69
N GLY A 252 -7.07 8.98 10.15
CA GLY A 252 -8.19 8.28 10.76
C GLY A 252 -9.02 7.43 9.80
N MET A 253 -8.66 7.34 8.52
CA MET A 253 -9.35 6.48 7.55
C MET A 253 -9.29 5.01 7.95
N GLY A 254 -8.19 4.54 8.57
CA GLY A 254 -8.09 3.19 9.10
C GLY A 254 -9.21 2.85 10.07
N ALA A 255 -9.54 3.76 10.98
CA ALA A 255 -10.66 3.61 11.92
C ALA A 255 -12.01 3.53 11.20
N ALA A 256 -12.23 4.38 10.19
CA ALA A 256 -13.48 4.38 9.43
C ALA A 256 -13.67 3.10 8.60
N LEU A 257 -12.63 2.64 7.91
CA LEU A 257 -12.66 1.39 7.14
C LEU A 257 -13.00 0.20 8.06
N TYR A 258 -12.40 0.17 9.25
CA TYR A 258 -12.74 -0.85 10.24
C TYR A 258 -14.19 -0.77 10.69
N ALA A 259 -14.66 0.42 11.14
CA ALA A 259 -15.97 0.59 11.78
C ALA A 259 -17.14 0.50 10.80
N PHE A 260 -17.03 1.07 9.60
CA PHE A 260 -18.12 1.19 8.64
C PHE A 260 -18.11 0.12 7.56
N CYS A 261 -16.93 -0.33 7.17
CA CYS A 261 -16.77 -1.30 6.08
C CYS A 261 -16.45 -2.71 6.57
N GLY A 262 -16.23 -2.91 7.87
CA GLY A 262 -15.83 -4.20 8.42
C GLY A 262 -14.45 -4.66 7.93
N ALA A 263 -13.60 -3.72 7.55
CA ALA A 263 -12.29 -4.01 6.98
C ALA A 263 -11.31 -4.58 8.01
N GLN A 264 -10.38 -5.41 7.55
CA GLN A 264 -9.27 -5.93 8.33
C GLN A 264 -8.00 -5.14 8.04
N LEU A 265 -7.40 -4.54 9.08
CA LEU A 265 -6.11 -3.87 8.97
C LEU A 265 -5.00 -4.92 9.13
N ARG A 266 -4.14 -5.04 8.14
CA ARG A 266 -3.03 -6.00 8.11
C ARG A 266 -1.80 -5.36 7.48
N GLN A 267 -0.63 -5.95 7.69
CA GLN A 267 0.58 -5.54 6.97
C GLN A 267 0.38 -5.69 5.47
N GLY A 268 0.78 -4.67 4.71
CA GLY A 268 0.55 -4.64 3.27
C GLY A 268 1.21 -5.81 2.55
N ILE A 269 2.44 -6.13 2.91
CA ILE A 269 3.17 -7.25 2.31
C ILE A 269 2.47 -8.61 2.55
N GLU A 270 1.85 -8.82 3.71
CA GLU A 270 1.13 -10.05 3.99
C GLU A 270 -0.12 -10.17 3.11
N ILE A 271 -0.88 -9.07 2.99
CA ILE A 271 -2.08 -9.04 2.12
C ILE A 271 -1.69 -9.34 0.67
N VAL A 272 -0.65 -8.67 0.18
CA VAL A 272 -0.22 -8.80 -1.22
C VAL A 272 0.29 -10.20 -1.50
N THR A 273 1.15 -10.75 -0.66
CA THR A 273 1.69 -12.11 -0.85
C THR A 273 0.60 -13.19 -0.76
N ASP A 274 -0.39 -13.02 0.12
CA ASP A 274 -1.55 -13.91 0.21
C ASP A 274 -2.41 -13.83 -1.06
N ALA A 275 -2.73 -12.61 -1.51
CA ALA A 275 -3.56 -12.38 -2.71
C ALA A 275 -2.89 -12.89 -4.01
N LEU A 276 -1.57 -12.87 -4.07
CA LEU A 276 -0.79 -13.41 -5.18
C LEU A 276 -0.51 -14.92 -5.09
N HIS A 277 -0.97 -15.59 -4.03
CA HIS A 277 -0.68 -16.99 -3.77
C HIS A 277 0.82 -17.30 -3.84
N LEU A 278 1.67 -16.39 -3.31
CA LEU A 278 3.13 -16.53 -3.36
C LEU A 278 3.60 -17.85 -2.77
N ALA A 279 2.99 -18.30 -1.68
CA ALA A 279 3.31 -19.57 -1.02
C ALA A 279 3.22 -20.77 -1.98
N ASP A 280 2.17 -20.84 -2.82
CA ASP A 280 1.97 -21.94 -3.77
C ASP A 280 3.06 -21.93 -4.85
N GLN A 281 3.52 -20.76 -5.28
CA GLN A 281 4.59 -20.62 -6.27
C GLN A 281 5.95 -21.01 -5.70
N VAL A 282 6.21 -20.61 -4.45
CA VAL A 282 7.47 -20.82 -3.76
C VAL A 282 7.64 -22.27 -3.29
N ALA A 283 6.57 -22.95 -2.92
CA ALA A 283 6.64 -24.32 -2.40
C ALA A 283 7.47 -25.28 -3.29
N ASN A 284 7.36 -25.14 -4.61
CA ASN A 284 8.06 -25.94 -5.61
C ASN A 284 9.20 -25.18 -6.31
N ALA A 285 9.64 -24.04 -5.77
CA ALA A 285 10.76 -23.31 -6.32
C ALA A 285 12.10 -23.88 -5.88
N ASP A 286 13.12 -23.71 -6.70
CA ASP A 286 14.51 -24.02 -6.35
C ASP A 286 15.23 -22.76 -5.82
N LEU A 287 14.79 -21.58 -6.25
CA LEU A 287 15.36 -20.29 -5.87
C LEU A 287 14.25 -19.23 -5.86
N VAL A 288 14.30 -18.34 -4.87
CA VAL A 288 13.48 -17.14 -4.80
C VAL A 288 14.38 -15.92 -4.92
N ILE A 289 14.01 -14.99 -5.79
CA ILE A 289 14.71 -13.72 -5.97
C ILE A 289 13.72 -12.61 -5.63
N THR A 290 14.15 -11.70 -4.80
CA THR A 290 13.39 -10.50 -4.43
C THR A 290 14.26 -9.25 -4.52
N GLY A 291 13.72 -8.09 -4.27
CA GLY A 291 14.49 -6.84 -4.30
C GLY A 291 13.63 -5.62 -4.13
N GLU A 292 14.29 -4.51 -3.94
CA GLU A 292 13.72 -3.17 -3.89
C GLU A 292 14.79 -2.14 -4.30
N GLY A 293 14.42 -0.88 -4.49
CA GLY A 293 15.35 0.18 -4.89
C GLY A 293 16.53 0.35 -3.92
N ARG A 294 16.31 0.12 -2.61
CA ARG A 294 17.35 0.20 -1.58
C ARG A 294 17.06 -0.78 -0.45
N ILE A 295 17.98 -1.71 -0.22
CA ILE A 295 17.94 -2.62 0.93
C ILE A 295 18.83 -2.07 2.05
N ASP A 296 18.25 -1.87 3.22
CA ASP A 296 18.88 -1.33 4.44
C ASP A 296 18.25 -1.93 5.70
N SER A 297 18.60 -1.39 6.87
CA SER A 297 18.01 -1.81 8.14
C SER A 297 16.50 -1.55 8.25
N GLN A 298 15.93 -0.65 7.45
CA GLN A 298 14.48 -0.41 7.43
C GLN A 298 13.71 -1.50 6.69
N THR A 299 14.39 -2.27 5.83
CA THR A 299 13.79 -3.37 5.06
C THR A 299 13.18 -4.45 5.96
N ILE A 300 13.68 -4.64 7.19
CA ILE A 300 13.14 -5.62 8.14
C ILE A 300 11.75 -5.24 8.71
N HIS A 301 11.34 -3.98 8.55
CA HIS A 301 10.08 -3.46 9.08
C HIS A 301 8.91 -3.57 8.08
N GLY A 302 8.66 -4.77 7.57
CA GLY A 302 7.46 -5.06 6.77
C GLY A 302 7.60 -4.75 5.28
N LYS A 303 8.81 -4.46 4.77
CA LYS A 303 9.02 -4.24 3.34
C LYS A 303 9.06 -5.54 2.54
N VAL A 304 8.89 -5.41 1.22
CA VAL A 304 8.77 -6.52 0.28
C VAL A 304 9.87 -7.58 0.41
N PRO A 305 11.17 -7.27 0.43
CA PRO A 305 12.18 -8.33 0.44
C PRO A 305 12.09 -9.27 1.63
N VAL A 306 11.87 -8.73 2.83
CA VAL A 306 11.74 -9.54 4.04
C VAL A 306 10.39 -10.28 4.09
N GLY A 307 9.31 -9.66 3.58
CA GLY A 307 8.02 -10.35 3.47
C GLY A 307 8.08 -11.56 2.54
N VAL A 308 8.70 -11.42 1.38
CA VAL A 308 8.93 -12.52 0.43
C VAL A 308 9.83 -13.60 1.05
N ALA A 309 10.90 -13.19 1.73
CA ALA A 309 11.81 -14.11 2.41
C ALA A 309 11.10 -14.92 3.49
N LYS A 310 10.23 -14.30 4.30
CA LYS A 310 9.40 -15.02 5.29
C LYS A 310 8.58 -16.15 4.65
N VAL A 311 7.93 -15.88 3.52
CA VAL A 311 7.17 -16.90 2.79
C VAL A 311 8.10 -18.00 2.29
N ALA A 312 9.23 -17.65 1.69
CA ALA A 312 10.21 -18.61 1.16
C ALA A 312 10.78 -19.54 2.25
N LYS A 313 11.07 -19.00 3.43
CA LYS A 313 11.64 -19.76 4.54
C LYS A 313 10.66 -20.76 5.17
N ARG A 314 9.35 -20.60 5.01
CA ARG A 314 8.37 -21.64 5.38
C ARG A 314 8.61 -22.95 4.62
N PHE A 315 9.19 -22.86 3.42
CA PHE A 315 9.49 -23.99 2.54
C PHE A 315 10.99 -24.29 2.42
N ASN A 316 11.82 -23.69 3.29
CA ASN A 316 13.27 -23.82 3.30
C ASN A 316 13.95 -23.46 1.94
N LYS A 317 13.41 -22.46 1.24
CA LYS A 317 13.95 -22.04 -0.07
C LYS A 317 15.04 -20.99 0.10
N PRO A 318 16.12 -21.05 -0.72
CA PRO A 318 17.11 -19.99 -0.75
C PRO A 318 16.54 -18.70 -1.33
N VAL A 319 16.96 -17.56 -0.75
CA VAL A 319 16.48 -16.22 -1.13
C VAL A 319 17.65 -15.31 -1.43
N ILE A 320 17.63 -14.71 -2.62
CA ILE A 320 18.59 -13.69 -3.03
C ILE A 320 17.86 -12.35 -3.15
N GLY A 321 18.41 -11.31 -2.50
CA GLY A 321 17.99 -9.93 -2.66
C GLY A 321 18.85 -9.20 -3.71
N ILE A 322 18.20 -8.52 -4.66
CA ILE A 322 18.86 -7.65 -5.64
C ILE A 322 18.31 -6.25 -5.43
N ALA A 323 19.19 -5.27 -5.22
CA ALA A 323 18.77 -3.91 -4.89
C ALA A 323 19.47 -2.87 -5.77
N GLY A 324 18.82 -1.74 -5.99
CA GLY A 324 19.44 -0.57 -6.59
C GLY A 324 20.71 -0.17 -5.81
N SER A 325 20.58 -0.06 -4.49
CA SER A 325 21.71 0.21 -3.59
C SER A 325 21.61 -0.55 -2.28
N LEU A 326 22.74 -0.71 -1.59
CA LEU A 326 22.84 -1.30 -0.26
C LEU A 326 23.48 -0.28 0.70
N THR A 327 23.13 -0.37 1.97
CA THR A 327 23.77 0.42 3.02
C THR A 327 24.74 -0.43 3.86
N ALA A 328 25.58 0.21 4.66
CA ALA A 328 26.57 -0.48 5.48
C ALA A 328 25.94 -1.41 6.53
N ASP A 329 24.70 -1.15 6.94
CA ASP A 329 23.92 -1.89 7.94
C ASP A 329 23.04 -3.00 7.32
N VAL A 330 23.13 -3.23 6.02
CA VAL A 330 22.31 -4.22 5.28
C VAL A 330 22.40 -5.64 5.84
N GLY A 331 23.48 -5.98 6.54
CA GLY A 331 23.70 -7.33 7.09
C GLY A 331 22.58 -7.86 7.98
N VAL A 332 21.77 -6.97 8.57
CA VAL A 332 20.61 -7.35 9.41
C VAL A 332 19.57 -8.19 8.65
N VAL A 333 19.43 -8.04 7.34
CA VAL A 333 18.43 -8.77 6.54
C VAL A 333 18.72 -10.28 6.46
N HIS A 334 19.97 -10.70 6.69
CA HIS A 334 20.33 -12.12 6.71
C HIS A 334 19.64 -12.87 7.85
N GLU A 335 19.47 -12.25 9.01
CA GLU A 335 18.72 -12.80 10.14
C GLU A 335 17.21 -12.90 9.86
N HIS A 336 16.74 -12.20 8.82
CA HIS A 336 15.35 -12.17 8.38
C HIS A 336 15.07 -13.01 7.13
N GLY A 337 16.00 -13.91 6.77
CA GLY A 337 15.79 -14.94 5.76
C GLY A 337 16.25 -14.62 4.35
N ILE A 338 16.96 -13.50 4.14
CA ILE A 338 17.61 -13.20 2.86
C ILE A 338 19.05 -13.75 2.93
N ASP A 339 19.35 -14.80 2.16
CA ASP A 339 20.63 -15.50 2.26
C ASP A 339 21.79 -14.72 1.65
N ALA A 340 21.54 -13.95 0.60
CA ALA A 340 22.54 -13.09 -0.04
C ALA A 340 21.89 -11.83 -0.61
N VAL A 341 22.63 -10.72 -0.63
CA VAL A 341 22.18 -9.44 -1.19
C VAL A 341 23.23 -8.90 -2.17
N PHE A 342 22.75 -8.29 -3.25
CA PHE A 342 23.59 -7.71 -4.29
C PHE A 342 23.07 -6.34 -4.70
N SER A 343 24.00 -5.37 -4.88
CA SER A 343 23.69 -4.09 -5.53
C SER A 343 23.80 -4.23 -7.04
N VAL A 344 22.98 -3.51 -7.78
CA VAL A 344 23.07 -3.42 -9.23
C VAL A 344 24.10 -2.39 -9.70
N ILE A 345 24.64 -1.59 -8.77
CA ILE A 345 25.68 -0.60 -9.07
C ILE A 345 27.05 -1.30 -9.18
N TYR A 346 27.55 -1.41 -10.38
CA TYR A 346 28.82 -2.08 -10.67
C TYR A 346 29.96 -1.12 -11.04
N THR A 347 29.64 0.18 -11.20
CA THR A 347 30.61 1.23 -11.51
C THR A 347 30.26 2.51 -10.76
N ILE A 348 31.24 3.40 -10.62
CA ILE A 348 30.99 4.75 -10.07
C ILE A 348 30.26 5.55 -11.14
N CYS A 349 29.06 6.01 -10.84
CA CYS A 349 28.21 6.79 -11.73
C CYS A 349 27.39 7.82 -10.93
N SER A 350 26.79 8.77 -11.63
CA SER A 350 25.80 9.67 -11.03
C SER A 350 24.51 8.92 -10.70
N LEU A 351 23.65 9.50 -9.83
CA LEU A 351 22.31 8.96 -9.57
C LEU A 351 21.48 8.94 -10.86
N GLU A 352 21.55 9.99 -11.65
CA GLU A 352 20.85 10.11 -12.93
C GLU A 352 21.22 8.96 -13.87
N ASP A 353 22.53 8.70 -14.09
CA ASP A 353 23.01 7.60 -14.89
C ASP A 353 22.54 6.23 -14.36
N ALA A 354 22.52 6.07 -13.03
CA ALA A 354 22.08 4.83 -12.40
C ALA A 354 20.58 4.57 -12.62
N LEU A 355 19.74 5.61 -12.54
CA LEU A 355 18.29 5.52 -12.78
C LEU A 355 17.98 5.31 -14.27
N GLU A 356 18.64 6.04 -15.17
CA GLU A 356 18.47 5.89 -16.62
C GLU A 356 18.84 4.49 -17.12
N ASN A 357 19.91 3.90 -16.59
CA ASN A 357 20.38 2.58 -16.98
C ASN A 357 19.90 1.45 -16.07
N ALA A 358 18.90 1.67 -15.22
CA ALA A 358 18.48 0.76 -14.18
C ALA A 358 18.15 -0.65 -14.70
N SER A 359 17.42 -0.78 -15.81
CA SER A 359 17.05 -2.08 -16.39
C SER A 359 18.27 -2.91 -16.80
N GLU A 360 19.26 -2.28 -17.42
CA GLU A 360 20.48 -2.95 -17.85
C GLU A 360 21.37 -3.29 -16.65
N ASN A 361 21.43 -2.42 -15.64
CA ASN A 361 22.16 -2.67 -14.41
C ASN A 361 21.60 -3.89 -13.66
N VAL A 362 20.26 -3.98 -13.56
CA VAL A 362 19.57 -5.15 -12.98
C VAL A 362 19.87 -6.42 -13.78
N ARG A 363 19.74 -6.37 -15.10
CA ARG A 363 20.03 -7.52 -15.98
C ARG A 363 21.47 -8.02 -15.78
N MET A 364 22.45 -7.12 -15.78
CA MET A 364 23.86 -7.47 -15.62
C MET A 364 24.17 -8.09 -14.25
N ALA A 365 23.65 -7.50 -13.17
CA ALA A 365 23.78 -8.05 -11.83
C ALA A 365 23.16 -9.45 -11.75
N ALA A 366 21.95 -9.62 -12.26
CA ALA A 366 21.24 -10.89 -12.29
C ALA A 366 22.01 -11.97 -13.09
N ARG A 367 22.55 -11.61 -14.26
CA ARG A 367 23.39 -12.51 -15.07
C ARG A 367 24.62 -12.97 -14.31
N ASN A 368 25.31 -12.07 -13.62
CA ASN A 368 26.52 -12.41 -12.87
C ASN A 368 26.21 -13.28 -11.64
N ILE A 369 25.09 -13.03 -10.94
CA ILE A 369 24.60 -13.88 -9.86
C ILE A 369 24.31 -15.30 -10.39
N ALA A 370 23.60 -15.40 -11.51
CA ALA A 370 23.30 -16.68 -12.15
C ALA A 370 24.59 -17.43 -12.54
N ALA A 371 25.58 -16.72 -13.08
CA ALA A 371 26.88 -17.32 -13.42
C ALA A 371 27.63 -17.85 -12.18
N ALA A 372 27.63 -17.09 -11.08
CA ALA A 372 28.22 -17.53 -9.81
C ALA A 372 27.53 -18.79 -9.26
N LEU A 373 26.18 -18.84 -9.31
CA LEU A 373 25.42 -20.05 -8.92
C LEU A 373 25.78 -21.26 -9.78
N LYS A 374 25.93 -21.08 -11.09
CA LYS A 374 26.30 -22.16 -12.00
C LYS A 374 27.73 -22.69 -11.72
N VAL A 375 28.67 -21.82 -11.39
CA VAL A 375 30.00 -22.21 -10.95
C VAL A 375 29.94 -23.03 -9.68
N GLY A 376 29.17 -22.59 -8.68
CA GLY A 376 28.99 -23.32 -7.43
C GLY A 376 28.32 -24.70 -7.57
N GLN A 377 27.47 -24.91 -8.57
CA GLN A 377 26.87 -26.21 -8.87
C GLN A 377 27.90 -27.22 -9.48
N GLY A 378 28.98 -26.72 -10.05
CA GLY A 378 30.06 -27.56 -10.62
C GLY A 378 31.20 -27.88 -9.65
N MET A 379 31.16 -27.31 -8.43
CA MET A 379 32.06 -27.61 -7.34
C MET A 379 31.55 -28.75 -6.48
#